data_97be5f27bce6a96318357371eb0f525a
#
_entry.id   97be5f27bce6a96318357371eb0f525a
#
_cell.length_a   1.000
_cell.length_b   1.000
_cell.length_c   1.000
_cell.angle_alpha   90.00
_cell.angle_beta   90.00
_cell.angle_gamma   90.00
#
_symmetry.space_group_name_H-M   'P 1'
#
loop_
_entity.id
_entity.type
_entity.pdbx_description
1 polymer ?
#
loop_
_entity_poly.entity_id
_entity_poly.type
_entity_poly.pdbx_seq_one_letter_code
_entity_poly.pdbx_strand_id
1 'polypeptide(L)'
;ASSGYLTRRLCDVAQDLTITKKNCDNPGFIELSEILEGGNVVVSLSERALGRVTAYDAKHPITGEIIIKKLSMIDEAGCDKIDSAGIKSLKVFSVMTCSSKEGVCATCYGRDLSRGKMVHVGEAIGMISAQSIGEPGTQLTMRTFHVGGTASVKQESQIVTKNEGILKIINSNILEDSKKNLIVMGRNTQLSIEDIN
;
A
#
# COMPACT_ATOMS: atom_id res chain seq x y z
N ALA A 1 23.55 14.80 0.54
CA ALA A 1 23.14 16.21 0.45
C ALA A 1 21.72 16.39 -0.14
N SER A 2 21.29 15.59 -1.12
CA SER A 2 19.99 15.80 -1.78
C SER A 2 18.77 15.40 -0.93
N SER A 3 18.90 14.40 -0.07
CA SER A 3 17.78 13.90 0.77
C SER A 3 17.35 14.93 1.83
N GLY A 4 18.30 15.56 2.52
CA GLY A 4 17.96 16.61 3.50
C GLY A 4 17.35 17.84 2.83
N TYR A 5 17.79 18.17 1.61
CA TYR A 5 17.18 19.24 0.83
C TYR A 5 15.73 18.92 0.43
N LEU A 6 15.44 17.68 0.01
CA LEU A 6 14.07 17.25 -0.30
C LEU A 6 13.16 17.36 0.92
N THR A 7 13.61 16.84 2.08
CA THR A 7 12.84 16.92 3.33
C THR A 7 12.53 18.36 3.71
N ARG A 8 13.52 19.25 3.63
CA ARG A 8 13.31 20.67 3.90
C ARG A 8 12.28 21.29 2.95
N ARG A 9 12.38 21.02 1.65
CA ARG A 9 11.41 21.52 0.66
C ARG A 9 10.00 20.99 0.92
N LEU A 10 9.87 19.72 1.30
CA LEU A 10 8.57 19.14 1.67
C LEU A 10 7.99 19.81 2.92
N CYS A 11 8.81 20.06 3.95
CA CYS A 11 8.39 20.77 5.14
C CYS A 11 7.94 22.20 4.81
N ASP A 12 8.72 22.95 4.02
CA ASP A 12 8.40 24.32 3.64
C ASP A 12 7.05 24.43 2.90
N VAL A 13 6.74 23.45 2.03
CA VAL A 13 5.47 23.43 1.29
C VAL A 13 4.30 22.94 2.15
N ALA A 14 4.54 22.00 3.06
CA ALA A 14 3.48 21.33 3.82
C ALA A 14 3.23 21.97 5.21
N GLN A 15 4.01 22.94 5.65
CA GLN A 15 3.95 23.49 7.01
C GLN A 15 2.57 24.07 7.37
N ASP A 16 1.87 24.65 6.40
CA ASP A 16 0.56 25.28 6.61
C ASP A 16 -0.60 24.26 6.60
N LEU A 17 -0.31 22.99 6.26
CA LEU A 17 -1.34 21.95 6.21
C LEU A 17 -1.63 21.44 7.61
N THR A 18 -2.73 21.90 8.19
CA THR A 18 -3.16 21.56 9.55
C THR A 18 -4.59 21.02 9.56
N ILE A 19 -4.97 20.39 10.67
CA ILE A 19 -6.38 20.03 10.92
C ILE A 19 -7.12 21.29 11.37
N THR A 20 -8.01 21.82 10.52
CA THR A 20 -8.69 23.10 10.76
C THR A 20 -10.05 22.95 11.42
N LYS A 21 -10.77 21.83 11.19
CA LYS A 21 -12.11 21.58 11.71
C LYS A 21 -12.37 20.09 11.94
N LYS A 22 -13.42 19.77 12.71
CA LYS A 22 -13.79 18.37 12.97
C LYS A 22 -14.34 17.69 11.73
N ASN A 23 -15.30 18.31 11.04
CA ASN A 23 -15.96 17.77 9.85
C ASN A 23 -15.95 18.84 8.75
N CYS A 24 -15.88 18.42 7.49
CA CYS A 24 -16.18 19.26 6.35
C CYS A 24 -17.64 19.06 5.88
N ASP A 25 -18.18 20.05 5.15
CA ASP A 25 -19.62 20.11 4.85
C ASP A 25 -20.08 19.05 3.87
N ASN A 26 -19.21 18.64 2.93
CA ASN A 26 -19.53 17.62 1.93
C ASN A 26 -18.28 16.76 1.64
N PRO A 27 -17.92 15.85 2.54
CA PRO A 27 -16.76 14.99 2.32
C PRO A 27 -17.06 13.97 1.22
N GLY A 28 -16.21 13.93 0.20
CA GLY A 28 -16.18 12.80 -0.73
C GLY A 28 -15.67 11.54 -0.03
N PHE A 29 -15.82 10.41 -0.70
CA PHE A 29 -15.31 9.13 -0.19
C PHE A 29 -14.47 8.43 -1.25
N ILE A 30 -13.64 7.51 -0.82
CA ILE A 30 -12.93 6.55 -1.67
C ILE A 30 -13.37 5.14 -1.33
N GLU A 31 -13.37 4.26 -2.32
CA GLU A 31 -13.60 2.86 -2.13
C GLU A 31 -12.26 2.12 -1.98
N LEU A 32 -12.09 1.43 -0.87
CA LEU A 32 -10.93 0.59 -0.59
C LEU A 32 -11.28 -0.86 -0.88
N SER A 33 -10.35 -1.57 -1.49
CA SER A 33 -10.37 -3.02 -1.67
C SER A 33 -8.98 -3.58 -1.33
N GLU A 34 -8.85 -4.87 -1.19
CA GLU A 34 -7.55 -5.53 -1.06
C GLU A 34 -6.68 -5.30 -2.30
N ILE A 35 -5.37 -5.27 -2.12
CA ILE A 35 -4.40 -5.17 -3.23
C ILE A 35 -3.89 -6.57 -3.55
N LEU A 36 -4.11 -6.96 -4.81
CA LEU A 36 -3.72 -8.26 -5.33
C LEU A 36 -2.55 -8.09 -6.32
N GLU A 37 -1.49 -8.84 -6.14
CA GLU A 37 -0.41 -8.99 -7.13
C GLU A 37 -0.21 -10.47 -7.46
N GLY A 38 -0.32 -10.80 -8.74
CA GLY A 38 -0.13 -12.18 -9.19
C GLY A 38 -1.13 -13.20 -8.60
N GLY A 39 -2.29 -12.74 -8.11
CA GLY A 39 -3.30 -13.59 -7.46
C GLY A 39 -3.13 -13.75 -5.94
N ASN A 40 -2.08 -13.19 -5.36
CA ASN A 40 -1.88 -13.17 -3.92
C ASN A 40 -2.25 -11.81 -3.33
N VAL A 41 -2.85 -11.82 -2.13
CA VAL A 41 -3.14 -10.59 -1.38
C VAL A 41 -1.83 -10.03 -0.84
N VAL A 42 -1.42 -8.85 -1.29
CA VAL A 42 -0.22 -8.15 -0.82
C VAL A 42 -0.55 -7.25 0.36
N VAL A 43 -1.70 -6.56 0.30
CA VAL A 43 -2.19 -5.72 1.38
C VAL A 43 -3.67 -6.01 1.59
N SER A 44 -4.03 -6.38 2.81
CA SER A 44 -5.42 -6.67 3.19
C SER A 44 -6.28 -5.41 3.22
N LEU A 45 -7.60 -5.59 3.11
CA LEU A 45 -8.54 -4.47 3.25
C LEU A 45 -8.47 -3.86 4.65
N SER A 46 -8.31 -4.67 5.69
CA SER A 46 -8.21 -4.25 7.08
C SER A 46 -7.00 -3.34 7.32
N GLU A 47 -5.83 -3.70 6.82
CA GLU A 47 -4.62 -2.87 6.91
C GLU A 47 -4.80 -1.51 6.21
N ARG A 48 -5.47 -1.48 5.07
CA ARG A 48 -5.76 -0.24 4.34
C ARG A 48 -6.79 0.64 5.02
N ALA A 49 -7.72 0.02 5.72
CA ALA A 49 -8.84 0.69 6.39
C ALA A 49 -8.49 1.17 7.80
N LEU A 50 -7.47 0.60 8.43
CA LEU A 50 -7.04 0.94 9.79
C LEU A 50 -6.81 2.45 9.94
N GLY A 51 -7.45 3.04 10.96
CA GLY A 51 -7.35 4.47 11.25
C GLY A 51 -8.19 5.37 10.35
N ARG A 52 -8.87 4.84 9.34
CA ARG A 52 -9.80 5.60 8.48
C ARG A 52 -11.17 5.72 9.14
N VAL A 53 -11.96 6.68 8.68
CA VAL A 53 -13.35 6.87 9.11
C VAL A 53 -14.29 6.39 8.01
N THR A 54 -15.26 5.59 8.37
CA THR A 54 -16.25 5.03 7.44
C THR A 54 -17.19 6.10 6.89
N ALA A 55 -17.36 6.13 5.56
CA ALA A 55 -18.30 7.02 4.90
C ALA A 55 -19.75 6.50 4.94
N TYR A 56 -19.92 5.18 4.99
CA TYR A 56 -21.20 4.49 5.06
C TYR A 56 -21.13 3.35 6.08
N ASP A 57 -22.29 2.84 6.48
CA ASP A 57 -22.35 1.66 7.33
C ASP A 57 -21.71 0.46 6.61
N ALA A 58 -20.72 -0.15 7.24
CA ALA A 58 -20.16 -1.41 6.78
C ALA A 58 -21.08 -2.55 7.20
N LYS A 59 -21.66 -3.23 6.22
CA LYS A 59 -22.61 -4.32 6.44
C LYS A 59 -21.97 -5.66 6.12
N HIS A 60 -22.37 -6.67 6.89
CA HIS A 60 -21.99 -8.06 6.60
C HIS A 60 -22.59 -8.48 5.25
N PRO A 61 -21.80 -9.06 4.33
CA PRO A 61 -22.28 -9.37 2.98
C PRO A 61 -23.40 -10.41 2.92
N ILE A 62 -23.51 -11.27 3.92
CA ILE A 62 -24.51 -12.35 3.98
C ILE A 62 -25.70 -11.98 4.87
N THR A 63 -25.45 -11.52 6.12
CA THR A 63 -26.50 -11.25 7.10
C THR A 63 -27.11 -9.87 6.96
N GLY A 64 -26.41 -8.91 6.33
CA GLY A 64 -26.83 -7.52 6.22
C GLY A 64 -26.70 -6.72 7.52
N GLU A 65 -26.20 -7.33 8.60
CA GLU A 65 -25.97 -6.64 9.88
C GLU A 65 -24.90 -5.57 9.77
N ILE A 66 -25.08 -4.48 10.50
CA ILE A 66 -24.11 -3.37 10.53
C ILE A 66 -22.95 -3.78 11.45
N ILE A 67 -21.76 -3.96 10.86
CA ILE A 67 -20.54 -4.30 11.58
C ILE A 67 -19.88 -3.04 12.12
N ILE A 68 -19.78 -2.00 11.29
CA ILE A 68 -19.22 -0.70 11.65
C ILE A 68 -20.18 0.38 11.19
N LYS A 69 -20.54 1.28 12.10
CA LYS A 69 -21.44 2.40 11.79
C LYS A 69 -20.72 3.47 10.99
N LYS A 70 -21.48 4.20 10.18
CA LYS A 70 -21.05 5.41 9.51
C LYS A 70 -20.41 6.40 10.51
N LEU A 71 -19.38 7.15 10.05
CA LEU A 71 -18.65 8.14 10.85
C LEU A 71 -17.89 7.53 12.04
N SER A 72 -17.68 6.23 12.07
CA SER A 72 -16.84 5.59 13.07
C SER A 72 -15.41 5.42 12.54
N MET A 73 -14.44 5.68 13.40
CA MET A 73 -13.04 5.38 13.11
C MET A 73 -12.83 3.86 13.23
N ILE A 74 -12.13 3.29 12.27
CA ILE A 74 -11.79 1.87 12.26
C ILE A 74 -10.53 1.69 13.11
N ASP A 75 -10.68 0.98 14.21
CA ASP A 75 -9.62 0.55 15.09
C ASP A 75 -9.23 -0.92 14.81
N GLU A 76 -8.31 -1.46 15.59
CA GLU A 76 -7.86 -2.83 15.48
C GLU A 76 -9.02 -3.84 15.61
N ALA A 77 -9.91 -3.61 16.59
CA ALA A 77 -11.10 -4.45 16.76
C ALA A 77 -12.08 -4.35 15.58
N GLY A 78 -12.13 -3.18 14.94
CA GLY A 78 -12.88 -2.98 13.70
C GLY A 78 -12.28 -3.74 12.53
N CYS A 79 -10.94 -3.80 12.44
CA CYS A 79 -10.23 -4.58 11.42
C CYS A 79 -10.53 -6.08 11.56
N ASP A 80 -10.47 -6.63 12.78
CA ASP A 80 -10.77 -8.03 13.04
C ASP A 80 -12.20 -8.39 12.61
N LYS A 81 -13.15 -7.48 12.81
CA LYS A 81 -14.54 -7.66 12.36
C LYS A 81 -14.69 -7.62 10.84
N ILE A 82 -13.93 -6.74 10.16
CA ILE A 82 -13.90 -6.66 8.68
C ILE A 82 -13.40 -7.96 8.10
N ASP A 83 -12.28 -8.49 8.64
CA ASP A 83 -11.66 -9.72 8.17
C ASP A 83 -12.54 -10.94 8.45
N SER A 84 -13.12 -11.03 9.65
CA SER A 84 -14.03 -12.12 10.02
C SER A 84 -15.32 -12.15 9.18
N ALA A 85 -15.80 -10.97 8.76
CA ALA A 85 -16.99 -10.86 7.94
C ALA A 85 -16.73 -11.03 6.44
N GLY A 86 -15.46 -11.08 6.01
CA GLY A 86 -15.09 -11.25 4.61
C GLY A 86 -15.54 -10.09 3.71
N ILE A 87 -15.49 -8.85 4.22
CA ILE A 87 -15.86 -7.65 3.45
C ILE A 87 -14.78 -7.43 2.39
N LYS A 88 -15.17 -7.30 1.12
CA LYS A 88 -14.25 -7.12 -0.01
C LYS A 88 -13.98 -5.67 -0.37
N SER A 89 -14.89 -4.77 -0.08
CA SER A 89 -14.72 -3.34 -0.31
C SER A 89 -15.36 -2.50 0.79
N LEU A 90 -14.77 -1.35 1.05
CA LEU A 90 -15.23 -0.42 2.09
C LEU A 90 -15.11 1.02 1.60
N LYS A 91 -16.13 1.83 1.87
CA LYS A 91 -16.13 3.26 1.55
C LYS A 91 -15.70 4.06 2.76
N VAL A 92 -14.60 4.79 2.61
CA VAL A 92 -14.00 5.59 3.69
C VAL A 92 -13.76 7.02 3.26
N PHE A 93 -13.70 7.92 4.24
CA PHE A 93 -13.26 9.28 3.99
C PHE A 93 -11.76 9.34 3.75
N SER A 94 -11.34 10.33 2.96
CA SER A 94 -9.94 10.53 2.61
C SER A 94 -9.60 12.02 2.62
N VAL A 95 -8.35 12.31 2.91
CA VAL A 95 -7.77 13.65 2.77
C VAL A 95 -7.91 14.17 1.34
N MET A 96 -7.78 13.27 0.36
CA MET A 96 -7.87 13.59 -1.08
C MET A 96 -9.24 14.10 -1.51
N THR A 97 -10.29 13.73 -0.78
CA THR A 97 -11.69 14.08 -1.09
C THR A 97 -12.27 15.07 -0.08
N CYS A 98 -11.42 15.66 0.76
CA CYS A 98 -11.86 16.66 1.75
C CYS A 98 -12.28 17.96 1.07
N SER A 99 -13.47 18.45 1.39
CA SER A 99 -14.00 19.71 0.86
C SER A 99 -13.60 20.97 1.66
N SER A 100 -12.67 20.83 2.60
CA SER A 100 -12.13 21.97 3.36
C SER A 100 -11.31 22.88 2.46
N LYS A 101 -11.55 24.18 2.48
CA LYS A 101 -10.80 25.17 1.68
C LYS A 101 -9.39 25.38 2.22
N GLU A 102 -9.25 25.34 3.54
CA GLU A 102 -7.98 25.53 4.23
C GLU A 102 -7.73 24.30 5.11
N GLY A 103 -6.57 23.67 4.95
CA GLY A 103 -6.21 22.47 5.68
C GLY A 103 -7.13 21.29 5.41
N VAL A 104 -7.27 20.41 6.39
CA VAL A 104 -8.05 19.16 6.31
C VAL A 104 -8.95 19.04 7.54
N CYS A 105 -10.08 18.37 7.42
CA CYS A 105 -10.89 18.05 8.59
C CYS A 105 -10.47 16.75 9.27
N ALA A 106 -10.72 16.64 10.57
CA ALA A 106 -10.34 15.45 11.35
C ALA A 106 -11.00 14.16 10.85
N THR A 107 -12.24 14.22 10.41
CA THR A 107 -12.96 13.04 9.87
C THR A 107 -12.33 12.52 8.59
N CYS A 108 -11.88 13.38 7.68
CA CYS A 108 -11.21 12.96 6.45
C CYS A 108 -9.78 12.46 6.69
N TYR A 109 -9.11 12.97 7.72
CA TYR A 109 -7.78 12.50 8.10
C TYR A 109 -7.84 11.18 8.87
N GLY A 110 -8.67 11.11 9.91
CA GLY A 110 -8.86 9.92 10.73
C GLY A 110 -7.98 9.87 11.97
N ARG A 111 -7.26 8.77 12.15
CA ARG A 111 -6.48 8.44 13.36
C ARG A 111 -5.16 9.21 13.44
N ASP A 112 -4.88 9.76 14.60
CA ASP A 112 -3.55 10.18 15.01
C ASP A 112 -2.73 8.93 15.39
N LEU A 113 -1.66 8.66 14.65
CA LEU A 113 -0.83 7.47 14.83
C LEU A 113 -0.09 7.45 16.18
N SER A 114 0.19 8.62 16.75
CA SER A 114 0.92 8.73 18.02
C SER A 114 0.04 8.40 19.23
N ARG A 115 -1.25 8.74 19.14
CA ARG A 115 -2.20 8.62 20.25
C ARG A 115 -3.22 7.49 20.07
N GLY A 116 -3.33 6.93 18.86
CA GLY A 116 -4.27 5.88 18.55
C GLY A 116 -5.75 6.32 18.55
N LYS A 117 -6.03 7.62 18.56
CA LYS A 117 -7.37 8.22 18.62
C LYS A 117 -7.58 9.16 17.43
N MET A 118 -8.82 9.66 17.26
CA MET A 118 -9.10 10.71 16.28
C MET A 118 -8.16 11.89 16.46
N VAL A 119 -7.65 12.40 15.35
CA VAL A 119 -6.77 13.56 15.32
C VAL A 119 -7.47 14.81 15.90
N HIS A 120 -6.72 15.64 16.60
CA HIS A 120 -7.21 16.91 17.15
C HIS A 120 -7.12 18.05 16.13
N VAL A 121 -8.03 19.00 16.28
CA VAL A 121 -7.96 20.26 15.54
C VAL A 121 -6.71 21.01 15.97
N GLY A 122 -5.97 21.57 15.00
CA GLY A 122 -4.70 22.27 15.22
C GLY A 122 -3.46 21.38 15.00
N GLU A 123 -3.62 20.07 14.74
CA GLU A 123 -2.47 19.18 14.46
C GLU A 123 -1.82 19.52 13.12
N ALA A 124 -0.49 19.64 13.12
CA ALA A 124 0.32 19.98 11.93
C ALA A 124 0.63 18.73 11.08
N ILE A 125 -0.40 18.19 10.44
CA ILE A 125 -0.31 16.93 9.68
C ILE A 125 0.64 17.02 8.48
N GLY A 126 0.79 18.19 7.89
CA GLY A 126 1.71 18.39 6.78
C GLY A 126 3.16 18.23 7.19
N MET A 127 3.54 18.75 8.35
CA MET A 127 4.89 18.56 8.91
C MET A 127 5.16 17.10 9.23
N ILE A 128 4.19 16.40 9.85
CA ILE A 128 4.29 14.97 10.16
C ILE A 128 4.51 14.17 8.88
N SER A 129 3.72 14.45 7.85
CA SER A 129 3.84 13.76 6.56
C SER A 129 5.19 14.04 5.88
N ALA A 130 5.63 15.29 5.86
CA ALA A 130 6.92 15.67 5.25
C ALA A 130 8.11 14.99 5.94
N GLN A 131 8.09 14.93 7.26
CA GLN A 131 9.13 14.24 8.05
C GLN A 131 9.10 12.72 7.83
N SER A 132 7.92 12.11 7.78
CA SER A 132 7.75 10.67 7.54
C SER A 132 8.21 10.25 6.13
N ILE A 133 8.05 11.12 5.13
CA ILE A 133 8.54 10.89 3.76
C ILE A 133 10.06 11.13 3.70
N GLY A 134 10.56 12.12 4.42
CA GLY A 134 11.96 12.54 4.36
C GLY A 134 12.92 11.64 5.13
N GLU A 135 12.47 11.05 6.24
CA GLU A 135 13.30 10.20 7.09
C GLU A 135 13.87 8.98 6.35
N PRO A 136 13.07 8.13 5.66
CA PRO A 136 13.60 7.00 4.91
C PRO A 136 14.54 7.42 3.77
N GLY A 137 14.30 8.58 3.15
CA GLY A 137 15.17 9.13 2.11
C GLY A 137 16.58 9.41 2.62
N THR A 138 16.72 9.88 3.85
CA THR A 138 18.02 10.11 4.49
C THR A 138 18.75 8.80 4.77
N GLN A 139 18.06 7.78 5.25
CA GLN A 139 18.64 6.44 5.48
C GLN A 139 19.04 5.77 4.18
N LEU A 140 18.26 5.89 3.13
CA LEU A 140 18.55 5.30 1.83
C LEU A 140 19.81 5.90 1.21
N THR A 141 19.99 7.23 1.29
CA THR A 141 21.23 7.90 0.80
C THR A 141 22.45 7.53 1.63
N MET A 142 22.34 7.37 2.94
CA MET A 142 23.44 6.87 3.77
C MET A 142 23.83 5.43 3.40
N ARG A 143 22.87 4.55 3.13
CA ARG A 143 23.15 3.18 2.67
C ARG A 143 23.81 3.13 1.29
N THR A 144 23.41 3.99 0.36
CA THR A 144 24.04 4.04 -0.98
C THR A 144 25.47 4.58 -0.95
N PHE A 145 25.83 5.43 0.01
CA PHE A 145 27.20 5.87 0.20
C PHE A 145 28.13 4.74 0.73
N HIS A 146 27.59 3.81 1.51
CA HIS A 146 28.35 2.63 1.98
C HIS A 146 28.41 1.49 0.97
N VAL A 147 27.56 1.49 -0.04
CA VAL A 147 27.54 0.52 -1.16
C VAL A 147 28.07 1.17 -2.45
N GLY A 148 28.82 2.25 -2.33
CA GLY A 148 29.50 2.88 -3.45
C GLY A 148 30.57 1.96 -4.05
N GLY A 149 30.18 1.21 -5.07
CA GLY A 149 31.11 0.37 -5.81
C GLY A 149 30.60 -0.96 -6.34
N THR A 150 29.39 -1.36 -6.03
CA THR A 150 28.79 -2.50 -6.73
C THR A 150 27.93 -2.00 -7.88
N ALA A 151 28.48 -2.19 -9.10
CA ALA A 151 27.70 -2.20 -10.32
C ALA A 151 26.36 -2.90 -10.04
N SER A 152 25.28 -2.38 -10.63
CA SER A 152 24.02 -3.07 -10.70
C SER A 152 24.26 -4.49 -11.20
N VAL A 153 24.40 -5.43 -10.29
CA VAL A 153 24.32 -6.83 -10.63
C VAL A 153 22.89 -6.97 -11.12
N LYS A 154 22.70 -7.07 -12.43
CA LYS A 154 21.54 -7.68 -13.00
C LYS A 154 21.45 -9.03 -12.30
N GLN A 155 20.56 -9.14 -11.34
CA GLN A 155 20.21 -10.43 -10.78
C GLN A 155 19.48 -11.14 -11.92
N GLU A 156 20.25 -11.81 -12.76
CA GLU A 156 19.71 -12.80 -13.67
C GLU A 156 19.16 -13.88 -12.74
N SER A 157 17.85 -13.97 -12.63
CA SER A 157 17.19 -15.05 -11.92
C SER A 157 17.42 -16.33 -12.75
N GLN A 158 18.46 -17.09 -12.38
CA GLN A 158 18.77 -18.38 -13.00
C GLN A 158 18.21 -19.50 -12.13
N ILE A 159 17.56 -20.45 -12.75
CA ILE A 159 17.20 -21.72 -12.11
C ILE A 159 18.27 -22.72 -12.49
N VAL A 160 19.08 -23.13 -11.53
CA VAL A 160 20.14 -24.13 -11.71
C VAL A 160 19.71 -25.43 -11.07
N THR A 161 19.77 -26.52 -11.82
CA THR A 161 19.49 -27.86 -11.31
C THR A 161 20.77 -28.55 -10.85
N LYS A 162 20.67 -29.44 -9.85
CA LYS A 162 21.78 -30.24 -9.36
C LYS A 162 21.89 -31.58 -10.07
N ASN A 163 20.82 -32.01 -10.74
CA ASN A 163 20.73 -33.30 -11.38
C ASN A 163 20.70 -33.15 -12.90
N GLU A 164 21.33 -34.08 -13.61
CA GLU A 164 21.26 -34.19 -15.07
C GLU A 164 19.93 -34.88 -15.46
N GLY A 165 19.31 -34.43 -16.54
CA GLY A 165 18.05 -34.98 -16.99
C GLY A 165 17.51 -34.28 -18.23
N ILE A 166 16.37 -34.73 -18.73
CA ILE A 166 15.66 -34.13 -19.86
C ILE A 166 14.71 -33.06 -19.32
N LEU A 167 14.93 -31.79 -19.76
CA LEU A 167 14.07 -30.69 -19.39
C LEU A 167 12.76 -30.73 -20.19
N LYS A 168 11.63 -30.82 -19.50
CA LYS A 168 10.29 -30.65 -20.07
C LYS A 168 9.67 -29.36 -19.56
N ILE A 169 9.10 -28.59 -20.50
CA ILE A 169 8.38 -27.37 -20.21
C ILE A 169 6.89 -27.64 -20.42
N ILE A 170 6.12 -27.53 -19.34
CA ILE A 170 4.69 -27.86 -19.33
C ILE A 170 3.88 -26.55 -19.28
N ASN A 171 2.76 -26.50 -20.02
CA ASN A 171 1.86 -25.34 -20.08
C ASN A 171 2.55 -24.05 -20.56
N SER A 172 3.41 -24.14 -21.57
CA SER A 172 4.13 -22.99 -22.10
C SER A 172 3.67 -22.59 -23.49
N ASN A 173 3.47 -21.30 -23.70
CA ASN A 173 3.51 -20.69 -25.02
C ASN A 173 4.93 -20.21 -25.25
N ILE A 174 5.65 -20.81 -26.20
CA ILE A 174 7.04 -20.49 -26.49
C ILE A 174 7.07 -19.64 -27.75
N LEU A 175 7.74 -18.47 -27.68
CA LEU A 175 8.03 -17.60 -28.79
C LEU A 175 9.55 -17.55 -29.00
N GLU A 176 9.97 -17.46 -30.24
CA GLU A 176 11.37 -17.24 -30.61
C GLU A 176 11.63 -15.74 -30.79
N ASP A 177 12.65 -15.23 -30.12
CA ASP A 177 13.12 -13.86 -30.28
C ASP A 177 13.98 -13.74 -31.57
N SER A 178 14.18 -12.53 -32.06
CA SER A 178 15.03 -12.20 -33.21
C SER A 178 16.47 -12.75 -33.08
N LYS A 179 16.90 -13.06 -31.87
CA LYS A 179 18.20 -13.67 -31.55
C LYS A 179 18.17 -15.20 -31.42
N LYS A 180 17.06 -15.85 -31.77
CA LYS A 180 16.79 -17.29 -31.62
C LYS A 180 16.77 -17.79 -30.17
N ASN A 181 16.52 -16.91 -29.20
CA ASN A 181 16.26 -17.33 -27.83
C ASN A 181 14.80 -17.72 -27.68
N LEU A 182 14.54 -18.80 -26.96
CA LEU A 182 13.19 -19.24 -26.62
C LEU A 182 12.69 -18.44 -25.42
N ILE A 183 11.61 -17.69 -25.61
CA ILE A 183 10.94 -16.93 -24.55
C ILE A 183 9.64 -17.62 -24.18
N VAL A 184 9.48 -17.94 -22.91
CA VAL A 184 8.28 -18.57 -22.40
C VAL A 184 7.29 -17.49 -21.96
N MET A 185 6.12 -17.47 -22.59
CA MET A 185 5.02 -16.57 -22.29
C MET A 185 3.94 -17.33 -21.53
N GLY A 186 3.97 -17.30 -20.21
CA GLY A 186 2.94 -17.96 -19.40
C GLY A 186 3.17 -17.80 -17.91
N ARG A 187 2.09 -17.54 -17.15
CA ARG A 187 2.15 -17.39 -15.69
C ARG A 187 2.19 -18.73 -14.94
N ASN A 188 1.74 -19.82 -15.57
CA ASN A 188 1.63 -21.16 -14.96
C ASN A 188 2.55 -22.19 -15.66
N THR A 189 3.66 -21.72 -16.23
CA THR A 189 4.63 -22.60 -16.86
C THR A 189 5.38 -23.37 -15.77
N GLN A 190 5.43 -24.70 -15.91
CA GLN A 190 6.17 -25.58 -15.01
C GLN A 190 7.37 -26.16 -15.76
N LEU A 191 8.50 -26.21 -15.07
CA LEU A 191 9.71 -26.89 -15.53
C LEU A 191 9.82 -28.22 -14.80
N SER A 192 9.92 -29.30 -15.55
CA SER A 192 10.10 -30.64 -15.03
C SER A 192 11.41 -31.22 -15.60
N ILE A 193 12.18 -31.87 -14.76
CA ILE A 193 13.37 -32.62 -15.17
C ILE A 193 13.08 -34.10 -14.98
N GLU A 194 13.12 -34.84 -16.07
CA GLU A 194 12.97 -36.28 -16.06
C GLU A 194 14.34 -36.96 -16.09
N ASP A 195 14.49 -38.00 -15.28
CA ASP A 195 15.71 -38.82 -15.27
C ASP A 195 15.86 -39.57 -16.60
N ILE A 196 17.11 -39.83 -17.01
CA ILE A 196 17.44 -40.44 -18.29
C ILE A 196 17.32 -41.99 -18.21
N ASN A 197 17.02 -42.54 -17.02
CA ASN A 197 16.89 -44.02 -16.83
C ASN A 197 15.47 -44.49 -17.03
#